data_fa79bb2f4cb3e7990826422dcc2a3742
#
_entry.id   fa79bb2f4cb3e7990826422dcc2a3742
#
_cell.length_a   1.000
_cell.length_b   1.000
_cell.length_c   1.000
_cell.angle_alpha   90.00
_cell.angle_beta   90.00
_cell.angle_gamma   90.00
#
_symmetry.space_group_name_H-M   'P 1'
#
loop_
_entity.id
_entity.type
_entity.pdbx_description
1 polymer ?
#
loop_
_entity_poly.entity_id
_entity_poly.type
_entity_poly.pdbx_seq_one_letter_code
_entity_poly.pdbx_strand_id
1 'polypeptide(L)'
;CDGCASRVAEGKMPICVDACPLRALEFGDIEKLRAAHPGTVDGIAPMAPPDATKPSVAILACPAAKDCGDTTGAIANPKEVENA
;
A
#
# COMPACT_ATOMS: atom_id res chain seq x y z
N CYS A 1 7.09 7.02 8.80
CA CYS A 1 5.70 6.64 9.04
C CYS A 1 5.57 5.95 10.40
N ASP A 2 4.66 6.44 11.22
CA ASP A 2 4.31 5.85 12.52
C ASP A 2 2.83 5.46 12.59
N GLY A 3 2.16 5.38 11.44
CA GLY A 3 0.73 5.12 11.35
C GLY A 3 -0.13 6.29 11.82
N CYS A 4 0.44 7.49 11.93
CA CYS A 4 -0.22 8.67 12.49
C CYS A 4 -0.86 8.37 13.87
N ALA A 5 -0.09 7.75 14.76
CA ALA A 5 -0.58 7.25 16.04
C ALA A 5 -1.32 8.31 16.86
N SER A 6 -0.82 9.55 16.90
CA SER A 6 -1.45 10.64 17.65
C SER A 6 -2.80 11.05 17.05
N ARG A 7 -2.90 11.08 15.71
CA ARG A 7 -4.17 11.42 15.05
C ARG A 7 -5.20 10.33 15.24
N VAL A 8 -4.78 9.07 15.10
CA VAL A 8 -5.66 7.91 15.28
C VAL A 8 -6.19 7.85 16.71
N ALA A 9 -5.36 8.15 17.70
CA ALA A 9 -5.77 8.24 19.10
C ALA A 9 -6.84 9.31 19.34
N GLU A 10 -6.86 10.35 18.53
CA GLU A 10 -7.88 11.43 18.59
C GLU A 10 -9.13 11.11 17.75
N GLY A 11 -9.22 9.92 17.15
CA GLY A 11 -10.33 9.53 16.29
C GLY A 11 -10.25 10.09 14.88
N LYS A 12 -9.10 10.62 14.49
CA LYS A 12 -8.86 11.16 13.13
C LYS A 12 -8.25 10.11 12.22
N MET A 13 -8.39 10.30 10.91
CA MET A 13 -7.73 9.48 9.92
C MET A 13 -6.26 9.88 9.75
N PRO A 14 -5.39 8.97 9.30
CA PRO A 14 -4.03 9.33 8.92
C PRO A 14 -4.01 10.44 7.87
N ILE A 15 -2.97 11.28 7.89
CA ILE A 15 -2.86 12.42 6.96
C ILE A 15 -2.87 11.98 5.51
N CYS A 16 -2.21 10.88 5.18
CA CYS A 16 -2.17 10.37 3.80
C CYS A 16 -3.56 10.00 3.27
N VAL A 17 -4.41 9.45 4.13
CA VAL A 17 -5.80 9.12 3.75
C VAL A 17 -6.60 10.39 3.48
N ASP A 18 -6.52 11.37 4.38
CA ASP A 18 -7.23 12.64 4.20
C ASP A 18 -6.72 13.45 3.01
N ALA A 19 -5.42 13.36 2.72
CA ALA A 19 -4.79 14.11 1.64
C ALA A 19 -5.00 13.51 0.26
N CYS A 20 -5.44 12.26 0.15
CA CYS A 20 -5.59 11.59 -1.13
C CYS A 20 -6.76 12.19 -1.94
N PRO A 21 -6.50 12.87 -3.08
CA PRO A 21 -7.56 13.53 -3.84
C PRO A 21 -8.49 12.54 -4.55
N LEU A 22 -7.99 11.34 -4.86
CA LEU A 22 -8.78 10.31 -5.54
C LEU A 22 -9.50 9.38 -4.57
N ARG A 23 -9.33 9.59 -3.27
CA ARG A 23 -9.91 8.72 -2.23
C ARG A 23 -9.55 7.24 -2.44
N ALA A 24 -8.30 6.99 -2.83
CA ALA A 24 -7.79 5.65 -3.11
C ALA A 24 -7.31 4.92 -1.86
N LEU A 25 -7.20 5.60 -0.73
CA LEU A 25 -6.68 5.05 0.51
C LEU A 25 -7.77 4.93 1.57
N GLU A 26 -7.79 3.80 2.25
CA GLU A 26 -8.64 3.57 3.41
C GLU A 26 -7.79 3.08 4.57
N PHE A 27 -8.22 3.38 5.79
CA PHE A 27 -7.54 2.97 7.01
C PHE A 27 -8.55 2.43 8.01
N GLY A 28 -8.24 1.28 8.60
CA GLY A 28 -9.10 0.65 9.60
C GLY A 28 -8.64 -0.76 9.91
N ASP A 29 -9.54 -1.56 10.48
CA ASP A 29 -9.29 -2.97 10.76
C ASP A 29 -9.05 -3.71 9.44
N ILE A 30 -7.88 -4.34 9.31
CA ILE A 30 -7.48 -4.98 8.05
C ILE A 30 -8.41 -6.11 7.63
N GLU A 31 -8.95 -6.86 8.58
CA GLU A 31 -9.88 -7.94 8.26
C GLU A 31 -11.20 -7.41 7.72
N LYS A 32 -11.69 -6.32 8.30
CA LYS A 32 -12.90 -5.66 7.81
C LYS A 32 -12.70 -5.04 6.43
N LEU A 33 -11.52 -4.44 6.20
CA LEU A 33 -11.18 -3.89 4.90
C LEU A 33 -11.09 -4.97 3.82
N ARG A 34 -10.47 -6.10 4.13
CA ARG A 34 -10.40 -7.24 3.21
C ARG A 34 -11.77 -7.80 2.87
N ALA A 35 -12.65 -7.88 3.86
CA ALA A 35 -14.03 -8.34 3.64
C ALA A 35 -14.84 -7.36 2.78
N ALA A 36 -14.62 -6.06 2.97
CA ALA A 36 -15.31 -5.03 2.18
C ALA A 36 -14.82 -4.96 0.73
N HIS A 37 -13.56 -5.35 0.49
CA HIS A 37 -12.93 -5.30 -0.83
C HIS A 37 -12.39 -6.67 -1.24
N PRO A 38 -13.27 -7.60 -1.69
CA PRO A 38 -12.83 -8.91 -2.15
C PRO A 38 -11.92 -8.79 -3.37
N GLY A 39 -10.95 -9.70 -3.49
CA GLY A 39 -9.99 -9.68 -4.58
C GLY A 39 -8.75 -8.82 -4.32
N THR A 40 -8.58 -8.28 -3.12
CA THR A 40 -7.36 -7.58 -2.76
C THR A 40 -6.19 -8.54 -2.56
N VAL A 41 -4.97 -8.06 -2.79
CA VAL A 41 -3.73 -8.82 -2.61
C VAL A 41 -2.85 -8.14 -1.54
N ASP A 42 -1.91 -8.89 -0.99
CA ASP A 42 -1.02 -8.40 0.08
C ASP A 42 0.22 -7.69 -0.44
N GLY A 43 0.48 -7.74 -1.73
CA GLY A 43 1.62 -7.08 -2.33
C GLY A 43 1.63 -7.24 -3.84
N ILE A 44 2.34 -6.34 -4.50
CA ILE A 44 2.54 -6.33 -5.95
C ILE A 44 4.02 -6.04 -6.22
N ALA A 45 4.49 -6.36 -7.44
CA ALA A 45 5.86 -6.01 -7.83
C ALA A 45 6.04 -4.47 -7.81
N PRO A 46 7.16 -3.93 -7.37
CA PRO A 46 8.38 -4.57 -6.90
C PRO A 46 8.46 -4.77 -5.39
N MET A 47 7.35 -4.80 -4.69
CA MET A 47 7.32 -4.99 -3.24
C MET A 47 7.95 -6.32 -2.83
N ALA A 48 8.49 -6.38 -1.62
CA ALA A 48 8.97 -7.62 -1.04
C ALA A 48 7.81 -8.63 -0.91
N PRO A 49 8.09 -9.95 -0.96
CA PRO A 49 7.04 -10.95 -0.75
C PRO A 49 6.34 -10.75 0.60
N PRO A 50 5.01 -10.96 0.68
CA PRO A 50 4.26 -10.73 1.91
C PRO A 50 4.75 -11.50 3.12
N ASP A 51 5.26 -12.70 2.92
CA ASP A 51 5.80 -13.52 4.01
C ASP A 51 7.11 -12.99 4.60
N ALA A 52 7.83 -12.11 3.89
CA ALA A 52 9.05 -11.48 4.39
C ALA A 52 8.77 -10.39 5.43
N THR A 53 7.74 -9.57 5.22
CA THR A 53 7.41 -8.43 6.09
C THR A 53 6.07 -8.57 6.80
N LYS A 54 5.22 -9.48 6.35
CA LYS A 54 3.86 -9.70 6.87
C LYS A 54 3.07 -8.40 6.99
N PRO A 55 2.91 -7.65 5.89
CA PRO A 55 2.28 -6.33 5.94
C PRO A 55 0.79 -6.43 6.20
N SER A 56 0.27 -5.48 6.99
CA SER A 56 -1.17 -5.29 7.17
C SER A 56 -1.69 -4.36 6.09
N VAL A 57 -1.70 -4.83 4.86
CA VAL A 57 -2.11 -4.04 3.69
C VAL A 57 -3.01 -4.90 2.79
N ALA A 58 -3.99 -4.25 2.18
CA ALA A 58 -4.84 -4.86 1.16
C ALA A 58 -4.81 -3.95 -0.06
N ILE A 59 -4.38 -4.48 -1.19
CA ILE A 59 -4.20 -3.72 -2.44
C ILE A 59 -5.20 -4.23 -3.47
N LEU A 60 -6.05 -3.33 -3.97
CA LEU A 60 -6.88 -3.61 -5.12
C LEU A 60 -6.06 -3.26 -6.36
N ALA A 61 -5.32 -4.25 -6.86
CA ALA A 61 -4.35 -4.05 -7.93
C ALA A 61 -5.02 -3.70 -9.25
N CYS A 62 -4.41 -2.78 -10.01
CA CYS A 62 -4.86 -2.49 -11.37
C CYS A 62 -4.50 -3.66 -12.31
N PRO A 63 -5.15 -3.76 -13.50
CA PRO A 63 -4.86 -4.88 -14.42
C PRO A 63 -3.41 -4.97 -14.89
N ALA A 64 -2.68 -3.86 -14.88
CA ALA A 64 -1.27 -3.83 -15.29
C ALA A 64 -0.30 -4.24 -14.18
N ALA A 65 -0.76 -4.38 -12.93
CA ALA A 65 0.09 -4.75 -11.81
C ALA A 65 0.60 -6.18 -11.96
N LYS A 66 1.85 -6.41 -11.56
CA LYS A 66 2.50 -7.72 -11.60
C LYS A 66 2.58 -8.30 -10.19
N ASP A 67 2.67 -9.62 -10.08
CA ASP A 67 2.80 -10.30 -8.80
C ASP A 67 4.15 -10.02 -8.15
N CYS A 68 4.22 -10.13 -6.83
CA CYS A 68 5.48 -10.07 -6.10
C CYS A 68 6.45 -11.12 -6.67
N GLY A 69 7.71 -10.72 -6.84
CA GLY A 69 8.73 -11.58 -7.43
C GLY A 69 8.88 -11.44 -8.94
N ASP A 70 7.97 -10.76 -9.61
CA ASP A 70 8.14 -10.42 -11.02
C ASP A 70 9.24 -9.37 -11.16
N THR A 71 10.28 -9.69 -11.91
CA THR A 71 11.45 -8.82 -12.10
C THR A 71 11.53 -8.22 -13.50
N THR A 72 10.46 -8.31 -14.29
CA THR A 72 10.43 -7.79 -15.66
C THR A 72 10.29 -6.27 -15.72
N GLY A 73 9.86 -5.63 -14.63
CA GLY A 73 9.77 -4.19 -14.53
C GLY A 73 11.14 -3.53 -14.45
N ALA A 74 11.20 -2.26 -14.85
CA ALA A 74 12.42 -1.46 -14.79
C ALA A 74 12.12 -0.07 -14.21
N ILE A 75 13.13 0.51 -13.54
CA ILE A 75 13.04 1.87 -13.03
C ILE A 75 13.21 2.82 -14.22
N ALA A 76 12.20 3.67 -14.46
CA ALA A 76 12.24 4.61 -15.58
C ALA A 76 13.24 5.74 -15.37
N ASN A 77 13.45 6.15 -14.12
CA ASN A 77 14.32 7.28 -13.76
C ASN A 77 15.40 6.84 -12.76
N PRO A 78 16.37 5.99 -13.16
CA PRO A 78 17.34 5.46 -12.21
C PRO A 78 18.20 6.54 -11.57
N LYS A 79 18.49 7.63 -12.26
CA LYS A 79 19.28 8.73 -11.71
C LYS A 79 18.59 9.43 -10.54
N GLU A 80 17.27 9.57 -10.59
CA GLU A 80 16.52 10.18 -9.50
C GLU A 80 16.51 9.28 -8.26
N VAL A 81 16.43 7.97 -8.46
CA VAL A 81 16.48 7.00 -7.37
C VAL A 81 17.86 6.98 -6.70
N GLU A 82 18.94 7.05 -7.49
CA GLU A 82 20.31 7.09 -6.99
C GLU A 82 20.62 8.33 -6.15
N ASN A 83 19.94 9.43 -6.43
CA ASN A 83 20.14 10.71 -5.74
C ASN A 83 19.19 10.93 -4.57
N ALA A 84 18.35 9.98 -4.27
CA ALA A 84 17.33 10.09 -3.21
C ALA A 84 17.89 9.92 -1.78
#